data_bbe78238c63917d4a6a10b7365906999
#
_entry.id   bbe78238c63917d4a6a10b7365906999
#
_cell.length_a   1.000
_cell.length_b   1.000
_cell.length_c   1.000
_cell.angle_alpha   90.00
_cell.angle_beta   90.00
_cell.angle_gamma   90.00
#
_symmetry.space_group_name_H-M   'P 1'
#
loop_
_entity.id
_entity.type
_entity.pdbx_description
1 polymer ?
#
loop_
_entity_poly.entity_id
_entity_poly.type
_entity_poly.pdbx_seq_one_letter_code
_entity_poly.pdbx_strand_id
1 'polypeptide(L)'
;MRKIKGSPQPFGVDIKGKNINFAVQVAKGKTCELLLYKRGKEVPEYQFDMPEEEGVGEVRFLSVEGLKADRYEYNFLIDGKVCVDPYVKELAGKEKFGVERKLQEHQIRGKIVSMEDYDWQEDQRLHLPWEDVVAYGLHVRGFTKHSSSKVVHKGTFQGVVEKLDYLKELGVNQIQCMPVYEFEECGKTKVNYWGYGKGFYFAPKKAYASGKSAVLELKDMVRACHSQGIEVVLEMPFVPGISANYVTECLRFYMLEYHVDGFVLNPYNV
;
A
#
# COMPACT_ATOMS: atom_id res chain seq x y z
N MET A 1 1.17 24.61 12.07
CA MET A 1 0.12 23.66 11.69
C MET A 1 -1.14 23.94 12.49
N ARG A 2 -2.29 23.84 11.86
CA ARG A 2 -3.59 24.14 12.48
C ARG A 2 -4.59 23.05 12.12
N LYS A 3 -5.32 22.51 13.12
CA LYS A 3 -6.49 21.65 12.91
C LYS A 3 -7.60 22.48 12.29
N ILE A 4 -8.21 21.97 11.25
CA ILE A 4 -9.40 22.52 10.60
C ILE A 4 -10.41 21.40 10.34
N LYS A 5 -11.64 21.75 9.99
CA LYS A 5 -12.66 20.77 9.63
C LYS A 5 -12.23 19.96 8.42
N GLY A 6 -12.29 18.64 8.52
CA GLY A 6 -11.97 17.70 7.46
C GLY A 6 -13.19 17.19 6.71
N SER A 7 -12.98 16.08 5.99
CA SER A 7 -13.99 15.32 5.25
C SER A 7 -13.99 13.85 5.74
N PRO A 8 -15.16 13.19 5.86
CA PRO A 8 -15.23 11.79 6.23
C PRO A 8 -14.73 10.85 5.11
N GLN A 9 -14.52 11.36 3.92
CA GLN A 9 -14.05 10.60 2.73
C GLN A 9 -12.98 11.38 1.97
N PRO A 10 -12.04 10.64 1.33
CA PRO A 10 -11.82 9.20 1.43
C PRO A 10 -11.23 8.79 2.79
N PHE A 11 -11.31 7.51 3.13
CA PHE A 11 -10.61 6.96 4.30
C PHE A 11 -9.08 7.04 4.14
N GLY A 12 -8.40 7.11 5.27
CA GLY A 12 -6.95 7.28 5.32
C GLY A 12 -6.53 8.74 5.14
N VAL A 13 -5.43 8.94 4.44
CA VAL A 13 -4.88 10.27 4.15
C VAL A 13 -5.24 10.72 2.74
N ASP A 14 -5.66 11.97 2.64
CA ASP A 14 -5.95 12.63 1.38
C ASP A 14 -5.34 14.04 1.35
N ILE A 15 -4.59 14.36 0.29
CA ILE A 15 -3.91 15.65 0.14
C ILE A 15 -4.74 16.54 -0.77
N LYS A 16 -5.26 17.66 -0.24
CA LYS A 16 -6.03 18.65 -1.00
C LYS A 16 -5.35 20.03 -0.95
N GLY A 17 -4.51 20.27 -1.92
CA GLY A 17 -3.74 21.51 -2.00
C GLY A 17 -2.82 21.68 -0.78
N LYS A 18 -3.11 22.67 0.09
CA LYS A 18 -2.33 22.94 1.32
C LYS A 18 -2.81 22.17 2.55
N ASN A 19 -3.91 21.45 2.43
CA ASN A 19 -4.55 20.74 3.53
C ASN A 19 -4.37 19.25 3.37
N ILE A 20 -4.14 18.56 4.47
CA ILE A 20 -4.05 17.10 4.50
C ILE A 20 -5.18 16.59 5.39
N ASN A 21 -6.08 15.83 4.80
CA ASN A 21 -7.21 15.20 5.47
C ASN A 21 -6.84 13.83 6.01
N PHE A 22 -7.35 13.53 7.20
CA PHE A 22 -7.20 12.23 7.86
C PHE A 22 -8.60 11.75 8.25
N ALA A 23 -8.98 10.55 7.82
CA ALA A 23 -10.26 9.94 8.14
C ALA A 23 -10.06 8.46 8.53
N VAL A 24 -10.66 8.04 9.63
CA VAL A 24 -10.54 6.68 10.17
C VAL A 24 -11.86 6.22 10.76
N GLN A 25 -12.16 4.92 10.62
CA GLN A 25 -13.31 4.33 11.28
C GLN A 25 -12.95 3.96 12.72
N VAL A 26 -13.76 4.42 13.67
CA VAL A 26 -13.59 4.21 15.11
C VAL A 26 -14.93 3.84 15.72
N ALA A 27 -15.00 2.72 16.42
CA ALA A 27 -16.23 2.26 17.06
C ALA A 27 -16.78 3.33 18.03
N LYS A 28 -18.11 3.38 18.12
CA LYS A 28 -18.82 4.34 18.97
C LYS A 28 -18.34 4.30 20.44
N GLY A 29 -18.21 5.46 21.05
CA GLY A 29 -17.78 5.62 22.45
C GLY A 29 -16.29 5.49 22.68
N LYS A 30 -15.46 5.25 21.65
CA LYS A 30 -14.00 5.22 21.77
C LYS A 30 -13.38 6.57 21.48
N THR A 31 -12.32 6.91 22.21
CA THR A 31 -11.49 8.09 21.94
C THR A 31 -10.66 7.89 20.69
N CYS A 32 -10.36 8.98 19.99
CA CYS A 32 -9.47 8.95 18.81
C CYS A 32 -8.66 10.24 18.74
N GLU A 33 -7.39 10.09 18.46
CA GLU A 33 -6.46 11.19 18.26
C GLU A 33 -5.55 10.92 17.06
N LEU A 34 -5.18 11.95 16.32
CA LEU A 34 -4.16 11.89 15.29
C LEU A 34 -2.79 12.22 15.90
N LEU A 35 -1.83 11.34 15.74
CA LEU A 35 -0.45 11.52 16.14
C LEU A 35 0.41 11.84 14.91
N LEU A 36 1.11 12.97 14.92
CA LEU A 36 2.04 13.36 13.86
C LEU A 36 3.47 13.35 14.38
N TYR A 37 4.29 12.54 13.74
CA TYR A 37 5.70 12.37 14.09
C TYR A 37 6.57 13.03 13.02
N LYS A 38 7.50 13.86 13.43
CA LYS A 38 8.57 14.30 12.54
C LYS A 38 9.44 13.11 12.16
N ARG A 39 9.78 12.93 10.90
CA ARG A 39 10.58 11.79 10.44
C ARG A 39 11.84 11.61 11.26
N GLY A 40 12.11 10.37 11.70
CA GLY A 40 13.24 10.02 12.55
C GLY A 40 13.09 10.38 14.02
N LYS A 41 11.92 10.87 14.47
CA LYS A 41 11.62 11.11 15.89
C LYS A 41 10.67 10.05 16.43
N GLU A 42 10.86 9.66 17.68
CA GLU A 42 10.06 8.61 18.33
C GLU A 42 8.80 9.18 18.99
N VAL A 43 8.83 10.41 19.43
CA VAL A 43 7.72 11.09 20.11
C VAL A 43 6.93 11.90 19.09
N PRO A 44 5.58 11.90 19.15
CA PRO A 44 4.78 12.76 18.30
C PRO A 44 5.05 14.23 18.61
N GLU A 45 5.23 15.03 17.55
CA GLU A 45 5.41 16.48 17.68
C GLU A 45 4.05 17.19 17.82
N TYR A 46 3.02 16.60 17.22
CA TYR A 46 1.64 17.10 17.31
C TYR A 46 0.67 15.95 17.61
N GLN A 47 -0.35 16.29 18.37
CA GLN A 47 -1.44 15.40 18.73
C GLN A 47 -2.74 16.21 18.63
N PHE A 48 -3.70 15.68 17.86
CA PHE A 48 -4.95 16.35 17.60
C PHE A 48 -6.12 15.44 17.95
N ASP A 49 -7.01 15.90 18.83
CA ASP A 49 -8.24 15.21 19.15
C ASP A 49 -9.16 15.11 17.92
N MET A 50 -9.78 13.94 17.78
CA MET A 50 -10.80 13.62 16.77
C MET A 50 -12.09 13.18 17.49
N PRO A 51 -12.82 14.12 18.12
CA PRO A 51 -13.94 13.79 18.99
C PRO A 51 -15.13 13.24 18.21
N GLU A 52 -15.97 12.47 18.89
CA GLU A 52 -17.13 11.78 18.29
C GLU A 52 -18.15 12.74 17.70
N GLU A 53 -18.41 13.83 18.38
CA GLU A 53 -19.35 14.88 17.98
C GLU A 53 -18.93 15.65 16.71
N GLU A 54 -17.67 15.68 16.37
CA GLU A 54 -17.16 16.25 15.11
C GLU A 54 -17.16 15.23 13.95
N GLY A 55 -17.48 13.96 14.23
CA GLY A 55 -17.49 12.87 13.26
C GLY A 55 -18.82 12.69 12.53
N VAL A 56 -18.89 11.66 11.69
CA VAL A 56 -20.12 11.20 11.03
C VAL A 56 -20.25 9.69 11.24
N GLY A 57 -21.23 9.29 12.05
CA GLY A 57 -21.37 7.90 12.48
C GLY A 57 -20.12 7.42 13.21
N GLU A 58 -19.49 6.35 12.72
CA GLU A 58 -18.23 5.83 13.26
C GLU A 58 -16.98 6.42 12.59
N VAL A 59 -17.13 7.42 11.71
CA VAL A 59 -15.97 8.02 11.03
C VAL A 59 -15.51 9.25 11.78
N ARG A 60 -14.24 9.21 12.22
CA ARG A 60 -13.53 10.34 12.79
C ARG A 60 -12.63 10.96 11.73
N PHE A 61 -12.64 12.27 11.61
CA PHE A 61 -11.87 12.96 10.60
C PHE A 61 -11.49 14.38 11.01
N LEU A 62 -10.38 14.85 10.47
CA LEU A 62 -9.94 16.23 10.53
C LEU A 62 -9.02 16.53 9.36
N SER A 63 -8.77 17.81 9.10
CA SER A 63 -7.70 18.25 8.21
C SER A 63 -6.66 19.05 8.98
N VAL A 64 -5.40 18.97 8.50
CA VAL A 64 -4.29 19.77 9.04
C VAL A 64 -3.79 20.70 7.96
N GLU A 65 -3.91 22.00 8.23
CA GLU A 65 -3.39 23.06 7.36
C GLU A 65 -1.89 23.30 7.62
N GLY A 66 -1.11 23.42 6.54
CA GLY A 66 0.33 23.72 6.60
C GLY A 66 1.22 22.54 7.00
N LEU A 67 0.68 21.32 7.00
CA LEU A 67 1.45 20.10 7.22
C LEU A 67 2.29 19.77 5.97
N LYS A 68 3.59 19.53 6.18
CA LYS A 68 4.50 19.10 5.11
C LYS A 68 4.58 17.59 5.05
N ALA A 69 3.93 16.99 4.04
CA ALA A 69 3.81 15.54 3.85
C ALA A 69 5.18 14.83 3.86
N ASP A 70 6.20 15.43 3.27
CA ASP A 70 7.56 14.91 3.18
C ASP A 70 8.32 14.86 4.51
N ARG A 71 7.85 15.56 5.54
CA ARG A 71 8.53 15.70 6.84
C ARG A 71 7.89 14.92 7.97
N TYR A 72 6.65 14.44 7.79
CA TYR A 72 5.89 13.81 8.85
C TYR A 72 5.42 12.40 8.48
N GLU A 73 5.23 11.61 9.51
CA GLU A 73 4.60 10.30 9.54
C GLU A 73 3.46 10.36 10.56
N TYR A 74 2.50 9.45 10.48
CA TYR A 74 1.35 9.48 11.37
C TYR A 74 0.93 8.10 11.86
N ASN A 75 0.22 8.09 12.99
CA ASN A 75 -0.60 7.02 13.50
C ASN A 75 -1.87 7.60 14.13
N PHE A 76 -2.82 6.74 14.44
CA PHE A 76 -3.95 7.09 15.30
C PHE A 76 -3.74 6.53 16.71
N LEU A 77 -4.16 7.27 17.72
CA LEU A 77 -4.29 6.79 19.10
C LEU A 77 -5.77 6.53 19.34
N ILE A 78 -6.18 5.26 19.40
CA ILE A 78 -7.58 4.87 19.58
C ILE A 78 -7.69 4.18 20.93
N ASP A 79 -8.49 4.75 21.83
CA ASP A 79 -8.73 4.21 23.18
C ASP A 79 -7.40 3.91 23.93
N GLY A 80 -6.45 4.84 23.86
CA GLY A 80 -5.12 4.74 24.45
C GLY A 80 -4.14 3.80 23.75
N LYS A 81 -4.54 3.17 22.62
CA LYS A 81 -3.68 2.27 21.84
C LYS A 81 -3.28 2.92 20.52
N VAL A 82 -1.98 2.95 20.24
CA VAL A 82 -1.49 3.40 18.94
C VAL A 82 -1.80 2.38 17.86
N CYS A 83 -2.44 2.84 16.79
CA CYS A 83 -2.87 2.03 15.67
C CYS A 83 -2.34 2.62 14.36
N VAL A 84 -1.90 1.74 13.46
CA VAL A 84 -1.61 2.12 12.09
C VAL A 84 -2.93 2.19 11.33
N ASP A 85 -3.04 3.17 10.44
CA ASP A 85 -4.20 3.36 9.59
C ASP A 85 -4.44 2.13 8.69
N PRO A 86 -5.62 1.50 8.72
CA PRO A 86 -5.95 0.40 7.81
C PRO A 86 -5.90 0.77 6.31
N TYR A 87 -6.13 2.06 6.00
CA TYR A 87 -6.13 2.60 4.63
C TYR A 87 -4.80 3.27 4.25
N VAL A 88 -3.74 3.01 5.01
CA VAL A 88 -2.41 3.54 4.73
C VAL A 88 -1.92 3.13 3.35
N LYS A 89 -1.36 4.08 2.60
CA LYS A 89 -0.90 3.87 1.22
C LYS A 89 0.60 3.58 1.12
N GLU A 90 1.39 3.99 2.10
CA GLU A 90 2.82 3.64 2.23
C GLU A 90 3.21 3.64 3.71
N LEU A 91 4.01 2.66 4.11
CA LEU A 91 4.51 2.53 5.48
C LEU A 91 5.97 2.97 5.59
N ALA A 92 6.31 3.54 6.73
CA ALA A 92 7.68 3.69 7.21
C ALA A 92 8.01 2.53 8.16
N GLY A 93 9.25 2.05 8.13
CA GLY A 93 9.72 1.02 9.05
C GLY A 93 9.67 -0.41 8.54
N LYS A 94 9.36 -0.59 7.24
CA LYS A 94 9.29 -1.89 6.57
C LYS A 94 10.22 -1.98 5.34
N GLU A 95 11.33 -1.23 5.37
CA GLU A 95 12.23 -1.12 4.21
C GLU A 95 13.01 -2.39 3.90
N LYS A 96 13.19 -3.28 4.89
CA LYS A 96 14.00 -4.50 4.74
C LYS A 96 13.16 -5.74 4.94
N PHE A 97 13.09 -6.59 3.92
CA PHE A 97 12.35 -7.85 3.98
C PHE A 97 12.91 -8.81 5.03
N GLY A 98 12.03 -9.37 5.87
CA GLY A 98 12.37 -10.34 6.90
C GLY A 98 13.17 -9.79 8.06
N VAL A 99 13.23 -8.48 8.24
CA VAL A 99 13.93 -7.83 9.34
C VAL A 99 12.91 -7.10 10.20
N GLU A 100 12.77 -7.55 11.46
CA GLU A 100 12.04 -6.77 12.45
C GLU A 100 12.77 -5.46 12.73
N ARG A 101 12.03 -4.39 12.75
CA ARG A 101 12.56 -3.12 13.22
C ARG A 101 12.77 -3.24 14.72
N LYS A 102 14.02 -3.22 15.18
CA LYS A 102 14.42 -3.35 16.58
C LYS A 102 14.17 -2.09 17.40
N LEU A 103 13.28 -1.27 17.06
CA LEU A 103 13.06 -0.06 17.82
C LEU A 103 11.80 -0.21 18.66
N GLN A 104 11.66 0.67 19.62
CA GLN A 104 10.57 0.68 20.58
C GLN A 104 9.19 0.63 19.91
N GLU A 105 8.19 0.31 20.63
CA GLU A 105 6.79 0.24 20.22
C GLU A 105 6.41 1.41 19.29
N HIS A 106 5.63 1.22 18.26
CA HIS A 106 5.12 2.21 17.33
C HIS A 106 6.03 2.67 16.20
N GLN A 107 6.76 1.75 15.66
CA GLN A 107 7.74 2.10 14.66
C GLN A 107 7.26 1.96 13.24
N ILE A 108 6.17 1.24 13.06
CA ILE A 108 5.43 1.22 11.80
C ILE A 108 4.50 2.40 11.83
N ARG A 109 4.66 3.31 10.88
CA ARG A 109 3.86 4.52 10.76
C ARG A 109 3.37 4.70 9.34
N GLY A 110 2.24 5.33 9.19
CA GLY A 110 1.76 5.78 7.89
C GLY A 110 2.62 6.92 7.37
N LYS A 111 3.00 6.86 6.10
CA LYS A 111 3.53 8.00 5.36
C LYS A 111 2.39 8.76 4.71
N ILE A 112 2.58 10.05 4.59
CA ILE A 112 1.68 10.94 3.89
C ILE A 112 2.17 11.03 2.45
N VAL A 113 1.44 10.39 1.51
CA VAL A 113 1.81 10.32 0.10
C VAL A 113 0.67 10.82 -0.78
N SER A 114 1.00 11.57 -1.83
CA SER A 114 0.06 11.92 -2.89
C SER A 114 -0.08 10.74 -3.86
N MET A 115 -1.29 10.51 -4.33
CA MET A 115 -1.57 9.53 -5.39
C MET A 115 -1.80 10.20 -6.74
N GLU A 116 -2.06 11.51 -6.75
CA GLU A 116 -2.50 12.26 -7.93
C GLU A 116 -1.36 12.67 -8.87
N ASP A 117 -0.11 12.68 -8.40
CA ASP A 117 1.04 13.27 -9.14
C ASP A 117 1.80 12.27 -10.03
N TYR A 118 1.22 11.09 -10.32
CA TYR A 118 1.90 10.11 -11.17
C TYR A 118 1.50 10.28 -12.63
N ASP A 119 2.49 10.48 -13.50
CA ASP A 119 2.29 10.57 -14.94
C ASP A 119 2.22 9.17 -15.57
N TRP A 120 1.01 8.74 -15.87
CA TRP A 120 0.73 7.48 -16.56
C TRP A 120 1.07 7.53 -18.06
N GLN A 121 1.35 8.71 -18.61
CA GLN A 121 1.56 8.90 -20.04
C GLN A 121 0.36 8.39 -20.88
N GLU A 122 0.62 7.57 -21.88
CA GLU A 122 -0.41 6.98 -22.74
C GLU A 122 -0.84 5.59 -22.28
N ASP A 123 -0.69 5.27 -20.99
CA ASP A 123 -1.04 3.96 -20.43
C ASP A 123 -2.51 3.62 -20.63
N GLN A 124 -2.78 2.44 -21.14
CA GLN A 124 -4.13 1.91 -21.37
C GLN A 124 -4.20 0.44 -21.00
N ARG A 125 -5.37 0.00 -20.53
CA ARG A 125 -5.65 -1.41 -20.30
C ARG A 125 -5.63 -2.18 -21.61
N LEU A 126 -5.03 -3.36 -21.59
CA LEU A 126 -4.81 -4.15 -22.80
C LEU A 126 -6.05 -4.92 -23.25
N HIS A 127 -6.93 -5.32 -22.31
CA HIS A 127 -8.15 -6.07 -22.60
C HIS A 127 -7.90 -7.31 -23.48
N LEU A 128 -6.93 -8.14 -23.10
CA LEU A 128 -6.60 -9.35 -23.86
C LEU A 128 -7.79 -10.32 -23.91
N PRO A 129 -8.10 -10.92 -25.07
CA PRO A 129 -9.06 -12.01 -25.14
C PRO A 129 -8.64 -13.15 -24.20
N TRP A 130 -9.63 -13.70 -23.46
CA TRP A 130 -9.33 -14.69 -22.42
C TRP A 130 -8.67 -15.96 -22.98
N GLU A 131 -8.99 -16.33 -24.20
CA GLU A 131 -8.41 -17.46 -24.93
C GLU A 131 -6.95 -17.25 -25.35
N ASP A 132 -6.48 -16.01 -25.40
CA ASP A 132 -5.12 -15.66 -25.79
C ASP A 132 -4.18 -15.46 -24.59
N VAL A 133 -4.70 -15.55 -23.35
CA VAL A 133 -3.92 -15.27 -22.14
C VAL A 133 -2.93 -16.39 -21.84
N VAL A 134 -1.65 -16.02 -21.78
CA VAL A 134 -0.56 -16.85 -21.27
C VAL A 134 -0.06 -16.23 -19.95
N ALA A 135 -0.57 -16.74 -18.84
CA ALA A 135 -0.30 -16.20 -17.52
C ALA A 135 0.96 -16.79 -16.88
N TYR A 136 1.77 -15.94 -16.23
CA TYR A 136 2.94 -16.33 -15.46
C TYR A 136 2.79 -15.89 -13.99
N GLY A 137 2.67 -16.86 -13.09
CA GLY A 137 2.62 -16.59 -11.64
C GLY A 137 4.02 -16.25 -11.11
N LEU A 138 4.19 -15.07 -10.51
CA LEU A 138 5.47 -14.66 -9.96
C LEU A 138 5.37 -14.04 -8.56
N HIS A 139 6.39 -14.29 -7.76
CA HIS A 139 6.63 -13.59 -6.51
C HIS A 139 7.70 -12.52 -6.77
N VAL A 140 7.39 -11.24 -6.58
CA VAL A 140 8.26 -10.11 -6.93
C VAL A 140 9.70 -10.31 -6.43
N ARG A 141 9.85 -10.65 -5.13
CA ARG A 141 11.17 -10.88 -4.56
C ARG A 141 11.81 -12.18 -5.10
N GLY A 142 11.05 -13.27 -5.16
CA GLY A 142 11.56 -14.59 -5.58
C GLY A 142 12.06 -14.61 -7.00
N PHE A 143 11.37 -13.91 -7.90
CA PHE A 143 11.64 -13.91 -9.32
C PHE A 143 13.05 -13.40 -9.67
N THR A 144 13.53 -12.40 -8.97
CA THR A 144 14.81 -11.76 -9.32
C THR A 144 15.86 -11.72 -8.20
N LYS A 145 15.57 -12.27 -7.01
CA LYS A 145 16.50 -12.17 -5.86
C LYS A 145 17.80 -12.93 -6.04
N HIS A 146 17.77 -14.09 -6.70
CA HIS A 146 18.95 -14.90 -6.91
C HIS A 146 19.94 -14.23 -7.89
N SER A 147 21.24 -14.48 -7.72
CA SER A 147 22.29 -13.87 -8.55
C SER A 147 22.19 -14.22 -10.03
N SER A 148 21.65 -15.41 -10.36
CA SER A 148 21.44 -15.86 -11.73
C SER A 148 20.45 -15.01 -12.53
N SER A 149 19.62 -14.20 -11.85
CA SER A 149 18.70 -13.28 -12.53
C SER A 149 19.42 -12.21 -13.34
N LYS A 150 20.66 -11.87 -12.96
CA LYS A 150 21.52 -10.86 -13.60
C LYS A 150 20.93 -9.44 -13.63
N VAL A 151 19.87 -9.16 -12.85
CA VAL A 151 19.28 -7.83 -12.75
C VAL A 151 20.05 -6.99 -11.72
N VAL A 152 19.94 -5.67 -11.85
CA VAL A 152 20.54 -4.72 -10.91
C VAL A 152 19.72 -4.65 -9.63
N HIS A 153 18.40 -4.44 -9.76
CA HIS A 153 17.48 -4.25 -8.65
C HIS A 153 16.82 -5.56 -8.18
N LYS A 154 17.63 -6.45 -7.60
CA LYS A 154 17.23 -7.81 -7.24
C LYS A 154 16.11 -7.85 -6.18
N GLY A 155 15.03 -8.55 -6.49
CA GLY A 155 13.94 -8.82 -5.57
C GLY A 155 13.00 -7.61 -5.37
N THR A 156 12.91 -6.72 -6.35
CA THR A 156 12.10 -5.51 -6.32
C THR A 156 11.18 -5.39 -7.53
N PHE A 157 10.23 -4.45 -7.49
CA PHE A 157 9.38 -4.10 -8.64
C PHE A 157 10.22 -3.72 -9.86
N GLN A 158 11.26 -2.92 -9.67
CA GLN A 158 12.19 -2.56 -10.74
C GLN A 158 12.93 -3.78 -11.31
N GLY A 159 13.26 -4.77 -10.47
CA GLY A 159 13.85 -6.02 -10.93
C GLY A 159 12.91 -6.84 -11.82
N VAL A 160 11.59 -6.76 -11.62
CA VAL A 160 10.60 -7.35 -12.53
C VAL A 160 10.64 -6.63 -13.88
N VAL A 161 10.67 -5.29 -13.87
CA VAL A 161 10.80 -4.48 -15.11
C VAL A 161 12.02 -4.89 -15.92
N GLU A 162 13.17 -5.10 -15.27
CA GLU A 162 14.40 -5.56 -15.94
C GLU A 162 14.30 -6.96 -16.59
N LYS A 163 13.20 -7.67 -16.34
CA LYS A 163 12.91 -9.02 -16.86
C LYS A 163 11.75 -9.09 -17.85
N LEU A 164 11.20 -7.96 -18.27
CA LEU A 164 10.07 -7.96 -19.19
C LEU A 164 10.40 -8.59 -20.55
N ASP A 165 11.59 -8.32 -21.11
CA ASP A 165 12.03 -8.94 -22.36
C ASP A 165 12.05 -10.47 -22.25
N TYR A 166 12.56 -11.00 -21.14
CA TYR A 166 12.55 -12.44 -20.87
C TYR A 166 11.13 -13.01 -20.80
N LEU A 167 10.20 -12.34 -20.14
CA LEU A 167 8.79 -12.77 -20.08
C LEU A 167 8.16 -12.76 -21.48
N LYS A 168 8.49 -11.75 -22.26
CA LYS A 168 8.01 -11.63 -23.64
C LYS A 168 8.56 -12.72 -24.55
N GLU A 169 9.84 -13.05 -24.44
CA GLU A 169 10.46 -14.18 -25.17
C GLU A 169 9.81 -15.53 -24.84
N LEU A 170 9.28 -15.69 -23.62
CA LEU A 170 8.49 -16.87 -23.21
C LEU A 170 7.06 -16.87 -23.76
N GLY A 171 6.62 -15.80 -24.42
CA GLY A 171 5.25 -15.65 -24.88
C GLY A 171 4.26 -15.28 -23.78
N VAL A 172 4.72 -14.82 -22.62
CA VAL A 172 3.88 -14.35 -21.49
C VAL A 172 3.27 -13.02 -21.85
N ASN A 173 1.95 -12.89 -21.69
CA ASN A 173 1.21 -11.65 -21.86
C ASN A 173 0.35 -11.26 -20.65
N GLN A 174 0.45 -12.03 -19.54
CA GLN A 174 -0.14 -11.67 -18.26
C GLN A 174 0.78 -12.14 -17.12
N ILE A 175 1.10 -11.27 -16.17
CA ILE A 175 1.74 -11.66 -14.91
C ILE A 175 0.72 -11.68 -13.77
N GLN A 176 0.72 -12.77 -13.00
CA GLN A 176 -0.06 -12.90 -11.78
C GLN A 176 0.89 -12.74 -10.58
N CYS A 177 0.89 -11.55 -10.00
CA CYS A 177 1.76 -11.24 -8.88
C CYS A 177 1.20 -11.80 -7.57
N MET A 178 1.94 -12.68 -6.92
CA MET A 178 1.71 -13.04 -5.53
C MET A 178 1.67 -11.77 -4.66
N PRO A 179 1.17 -11.81 -3.42
CA PRO A 179 0.87 -10.62 -2.64
C PRO A 179 1.93 -9.53 -2.71
N VAL A 180 1.52 -8.35 -3.19
CA VAL A 180 2.36 -7.15 -3.32
C VAL A 180 2.06 -6.10 -2.26
N TYR A 181 1.01 -6.30 -1.44
CA TYR A 181 0.68 -5.42 -0.33
C TYR A 181 1.63 -5.63 0.86
N GLU A 182 1.62 -4.70 1.81
CA GLU A 182 2.47 -4.77 3.00
C GLU A 182 1.95 -5.81 4.00
N PHE A 183 2.49 -7.01 3.95
CA PHE A 183 2.22 -8.10 4.89
C PHE A 183 3.32 -8.21 5.94
N GLU A 184 3.01 -8.88 7.07
CA GLU A 184 4.02 -9.17 8.08
C GLU A 184 4.86 -10.38 7.69
N GLU A 185 6.16 -10.16 7.52
CA GLU A 185 7.12 -11.23 7.20
C GLU A 185 7.63 -11.97 8.43
N CYS A 186 7.76 -11.25 9.55
CA CYS A 186 8.40 -11.77 10.75
C CYS A 186 7.36 -12.43 11.65
N GLY A 187 7.15 -13.73 11.46
CA GLY A 187 6.34 -14.54 12.37
C GLY A 187 7.14 -15.04 13.58
N LYS A 188 6.46 -15.53 14.62
CA LYS A 188 7.10 -16.03 15.84
C LYS A 188 8.09 -17.17 15.59
N THR A 189 7.91 -17.96 14.55
CA THR A 189 8.70 -19.17 14.27
C THR A 189 9.27 -19.23 12.85
N LYS A 190 8.66 -18.56 11.88
CA LYS A 190 9.06 -18.60 10.47
C LYS A 190 8.82 -17.26 9.80
N VAL A 191 9.66 -16.94 8.83
CA VAL A 191 9.44 -15.81 7.93
C VAL A 191 8.29 -16.16 6.97
N ASN A 192 7.26 -15.29 6.93
CA ASN A 192 6.24 -15.36 5.89
C ASN A 192 6.83 -14.84 4.58
N TYR A 193 7.36 -15.73 3.77
CA TYR A 193 8.00 -15.37 2.52
C TYR A 193 7.00 -15.00 1.43
N TRP A 194 5.89 -15.73 1.36
CA TRP A 194 4.93 -15.67 0.25
C TRP A 194 3.93 -14.52 0.35
N GLY A 195 3.71 -13.99 1.54
CA GLY A 195 2.83 -12.85 1.77
C GLY A 195 1.37 -13.19 2.02
N TYR A 196 1.00 -14.46 2.08
CA TYR A 196 -0.38 -14.83 2.40
C TYR A 196 -0.67 -14.58 3.87
N GLY A 197 -1.75 -13.84 4.13
CA GLY A 197 -2.20 -13.52 5.48
C GLY A 197 -2.58 -12.05 5.67
N LYS A 198 -2.66 -11.65 6.93
CA LYS A 198 -3.04 -10.28 7.32
C LYS A 198 -1.98 -9.28 6.89
N GLY A 199 -2.44 -8.12 6.41
CA GLY A 199 -1.56 -7.02 6.03
C GLY A 199 -2.27 -5.69 5.90
N PHE A 200 -1.55 -4.68 5.45
CA PHE A 200 -2.08 -3.37 5.07
C PHE A 200 -2.33 -3.39 3.57
N TYR A 201 -3.54 -3.80 3.19
CA TYR A 201 -3.86 -4.14 1.80
C TYR A 201 -3.80 -2.95 0.84
N PHE A 202 -3.91 -1.70 1.31
CA PHE A 202 -3.77 -0.50 0.48
C PHE A 202 -2.31 -0.07 0.25
N ALA A 203 -1.36 -0.61 1.00
CA ALA A 203 0.04 -0.22 0.90
C ALA A 203 0.84 -1.25 0.10
N PRO A 204 1.47 -0.89 -1.02
CA PRO A 204 2.44 -1.75 -1.67
C PRO A 204 3.62 -2.07 -0.74
N LYS A 205 4.13 -3.30 -0.87
CA LYS A 205 5.19 -3.79 0.01
C LYS A 205 6.48 -2.99 -0.11
N LYS A 206 6.83 -2.29 0.98
CA LYS A 206 7.98 -1.39 1.01
C LYS A 206 9.30 -2.10 0.71
N ALA A 207 9.46 -3.32 1.19
CA ALA A 207 10.66 -4.12 0.95
C ALA A 207 10.82 -4.62 -0.51
N TYR A 208 9.82 -4.40 -1.37
CA TYR A 208 9.90 -4.65 -2.82
C TYR A 208 10.29 -3.40 -3.62
N ALA A 209 10.52 -2.27 -2.96
CA ALA A 209 11.04 -1.09 -3.61
C ALA A 209 12.58 -1.10 -3.65
N SER A 210 13.16 -0.60 -4.73
CA SER A 210 14.61 -0.52 -4.96
C SER A 210 15.29 0.66 -4.23
N GLY A 211 14.51 1.51 -3.59
CA GLY A 211 14.99 2.69 -2.84
C GLY A 211 14.10 3.92 -2.97
N LYS A 212 13.18 3.91 -3.93
CA LYS A 212 12.14 4.94 -4.11
C LYS A 212 10.90 4.62 -3.24
N SER A 213 9.81 5.28 -3.50
CA SER A 213 8.50 4.93 -2.98
C SER A 213 8.01 3.61 -3.60
N ALA A 214 7.50 2.69 -2.77
CA ALA A 214 6.89 1.45 -3.26
C ALA A 214 5.64 1.74 -4.11
N VAL A 215 4.93 2.83 -3.81
CA VAL A 215 3.81 3.32 -4.59
C VAL A 215 4.25 3.64 -6.02
N LEU A 216 5.30 4.44 -6.18
CA LEU A 216 5.80 4.84 -7.50
C LEU A 216 6.38 3.65 -8.27
N GLU A 217 7.15 2.79 -7.60
CA GLU A 217 7.77 1.65 -8.28
C GLU A 217 6.75 0.59 -8.73
N LEU A 218 5.66 0.40 -7.99
CA LEU A 218 4.56 -0.47 -8.45
C LEU A 218 3.85 0.15 -9.66
N LYS A 219 3.58 1.46 -9.66
CA LYS A 219 3.02 2.17 -10.82
C LYS A 219 3.95 2.06 -12.04
N ASP A 220 5.26 2.27 -11.85
CA ASP A 220 6.27 2.11 -12.90
C ASP A 220 6.28 0.68 -13.48
N MET A 221 6.16 -0.34 -12.62
CA MET A 221 6.11 -1.74 -13.05
C MET A 221 4.86 -2.01 -13.90
N VAL A 222 3.68 -1.58 -13.46
CA VAL A 222 2.43 -1.80 -14.21
C VAL A 222 2.51 -1.09 -15.57
N ARG A 223 2.87 0.19 -15.60
CA ARG A 223 3.04 0.94 -16.85
C ARG A 223 4.05 0.28 -17.80
N ALA A 224 5.18 -0.21 -17.27
CA ALA A 224 6.18 -0.90 -18.07
C ALA A 224 5.65 -2.24 -18.62
N CYS A 225 4.88 -3.00 -17.85
CA CYS A 225 4.21 -4.21 -18.32
C CYS A 225 3.26 -3.90 -19.47
N HIS A 226 2.35 -2.93 -19.31
CA HIS A 226 1.41 -2.51 -20.34
C HIS A 226 2.11 -2.08 -21.62
N SER A 227 3.19 -1.30 -21.53
CA SER A 227 3.98 -0.90 -22.71
C SER A 227 4.57 -2.08 -23.50
N GLN A 228 4.70 -3.23 -22.86
CA GLN A 228 5.17 -4.47 -23.47
C GLN A 228 4.04 -5.45 -23.86
N GLY A 229 2.78 -5.04 -23.69
CA GLY A 229 1.63 -5.89 -23.97
C GLY A 229 1.41 -6.98 -22.91
N ILE A 230 1.77 -6.72 -21.65
CA ILE A 230 1.65 -7.66 -20.53
C ILE A 230 0.68 -7.09 -19.50
N GLU A 231 -0.46 -7.78 -19.27
CA GLU A 231 -1.39 -7.46 -18.19
C GLU A 231 -0.81 -7.77 -16.81
N VAL A 232 -1.26 -7.02 -15.80
CA VAL A 232 -0.87 -7.22 -14.40
C VAL A 232 -2.08 -7.59 -13.55
N VAL A 233 -2.07 -8.79 -13.01
CA VAL A 233 -3.08 -9.32 -12.08
C VAL A 233 -2.45 -9.48 -10.70
N LEU A 234 -3.18 -9.08 -9.65
CA LEU A 234 -2.69 -9.16 -8.27
C LEU A 234 -3.42 -10.24 -7.47
N GLU A 235 -2.68 -11.05 -6.74
CA GLU A 235 -3.27 -11.93 -5.73
C GLU A 235 -3.59 -11.14 -4.46
N MET A 236 -4.88 -11.10 -4.11
CA MET A 236 -5.39 -10.38 -2.94
C MET A 236 -6.11 -11.34 -1.98
N PRO A 237 -5.36 -12.15 -1.22
CA PRO A 237 -5.92 -13.14 -0.30
C PRO A 237 -6.36 -12.47 1.01
N PHE A 238 -7.48 -11.75 0.97
CA PHE A 238 -8.04 -11.12 2.17
C PHE A 238 -8.31 -12.16 3.26
N VAL A 239 -7.94 -11.85 4.50
CA VAL A 239 -8.22 -12.75 5.62
C VAL A 239 -9.70 -12.69 6.05
N PRO A 240 -10.26 -13.74 6.64
CA PRO A 240 -11.64 -13.74 7.15
C PRO A 240 -11.91 -12.58 8.13
N GLY A 241 -13.13 -12.05 8.08
CA GLY A 241 -13.57 -10.97 8.97
C GLY A 241 -13.31 -9.55 8.48
N ILE A 242 -12.73 -9.39 7.30
CA ILE A 242 -12.65 -8.08 6.62
C ILE A 242 -14.02 -7.77 6.00
N SER A 243 -14.48 -6.52 6.16
CA SER A 243 -15.76 -6.11 5.59
C SER A 243 -15.74 -6.08 4.07
N ALA A 244 -16.88 -6.41 3.43
CA ALA A 244 -17.02 -6.35 1.98
C ALA A 244 -16.74 -4.93 1.43
N ASN A 245 -17.13 -3.90 2.17
CA ASN A 245 -16.84 -2.51 1.80
C ASN A 245 -15.33 -2.24 1.72
N TYR A 246 -14.55 -2.68 2.72
CA TYR A 246 -13.09 -2.54 2.71
C TYR A 246 -12.46 -3.27 1.51
N VAL A 247 -12.93 -4.50 1.23
CA VAL A 247 -12.45 -5.28 0.07
C VAL A 247 -12.74 -4.52 -1.22
N THR A 248 -13.99 -4.08 -1.42
CA THR A 248 -14.41 -3.34 -2.62
C THR A 248 -13.61 -2.05 -2.81
N GLU A 249 -13.43 -1.27 -1.74
CA GLU A 249 -12.60 -0.05 -1.77
C GLU A 249 -11.15 -0.35 -2.14
N CYS A 250 -10.58 -1.44 -1.59
CA CYS A 250 -9.21 -1.85 -1.88
C CYS A 250 -9.03 -2.27 -3.34
N LEU A 251 -9.89 -3.11 -3.87
CA LEU A 251 -9.84 -3.54 -5.27
C LEU A 251 -10.01 -2.34 -6.21
N ARG A 252 -11.00 -1.49 -5.93
CA ARG A 252 -11.22 -0.25 -6.68
C ARG A 252 -9.99 0.67 -6.66
N PHE A 253 -9.35 0.80 -5.50
CA PHE A 253 -8.13 1.58 -5.35
C PHE A 253 -7.01 1.09 -6.27
N TYR A 254 -6.71 -0.22 -6.31
CA TYR A 254 -5.69 -0.76 -7.20
C TYR A 254 -6.05 -0.62 -8.67
N MET A 255 -7.33 -0.78 -9.03
CA MET A 255 -7.77 -0.57 -10.41
C MET A 255 -7.63 0.88 -10.88
N LEU A 256 -7.95 1.84 -10.02
CA LEU A 256 -7.95 3.27 -10.40
C LEU A 256 -6.59 3.92 -10.26
N GLU A 257 -5.82 3.55 -9.21
CA GLU A 257 -4.57 4.20 -8.87
C GLU A 257 -3.35 3.49 -9.43
N TYR A 258 -3.43 2.19 -9.68
CA TYR A 258 -2.32 1.38 -10.20
C TYR A 258 -2.60 0.77 -11.56
N HIS A 259 -3.78 0.99 -12.14
CA HIS A 259 -4.21 0.47 -13.43
C HIS A 259 -4.10 -1.05 -13.58
N VAL A 260 -4.14 -1.81 -12.48
CA VAL A 260 -4.08 -3.28 -12.56
C VAL A 260 -5.28 -3.84 -13.33
N ASP A 261 -5.06 -4.91 -14.10
CA ASP A 261 -6.05 -5.48 -15.01
C ASP A 261 -7.01 -6.43 -14.31
N GLY A 262 -6.60 -7.03 -13.18
CA GLY A 262 -7.44 -7.98 -12.47
C GLY A 262 -6.91 -8.44 -11.14
N PHE A 263 -7.66 -9.35 -10.52
CA PHE A 263 -7.35 -9.91 -9.21
C PHE A 263 -7.59 -11.41 -9.15
N VAL A 264 -6.73 -12.10 -8.40
CA VAL A 264 -6.99 -13.46 -7.93
C VAL A 264 -7.43 -13.36 -6.47
N LEU A 265 -8.69 -13.73 -6.21
CA LEU A 265 -9.31 -13.67 -4.89
C LEU A 265 -9.48 -15.08 -4.32
N ASN A 266 -9.36 -15.19 -2.99
CA ASN A 266 -9.72 -16.43 -2.31
C ASN A 266 -11.25 -16.47 -2.08
N PRO A 267 -12.00 -17.36 -2.73
CA PRO A 267 -13.47 -17.38 -2.67
C PRO A 267 -14.02 -17.68 -1.26
N TYR A 268 -13.21 -18.25 -0.38
CA TYR A 268 -13.63 -18.57 0.99
C TYR A 268 -13.53 -17.39 1.98
N ASN A 269 -12.95 -16.28 1.56
CA ASN A 269 -12.67 -15.13 2.41
C ASN A 269 -13.40 -13.86 1.99
N VAL A 270 -14.20 -13.92 0.92
CA VAL A 270 -14.94 -12.79 0.37
C VAL A 270 -16.44 -13.05 0.48
#